data_ab8fe33fd339bfe9f6249d658014c88f
#
_entry.id   ab8fe33fd339bfe9f6249d658014c88f
#
_cell.length_a   1.000
_cell.length_b   1.000
_cell.length_c   1.000
_cell.angle_alpha   90.00
_cell.angle_beta   90.00
_cell.angle_gamma   90.00
#
_symmetry.space_group_name_H-M   'P 1'
#
loop_
_entity.id
_entity.type
_entity.pdbx_description
1 polymer ?
#
loop_
_entity_poly.entity_id
_entity_poly.type
_entity_poly.pdbx_seq_one_letter_code
_entity_poly.pdbx_strand_id
1 'polypeptide(L)'
;MLFFSGITYKEGQIMSNKIKLSVGGIEYMVVTDDDEAQVRKVGARLNAELDKTKKANPSLSTTKVAVLTALGMCDELEKSERECEQLRLQLKKAVEDSACTRFDGEEARREIERLTGEIKALKQRLQ
;
A
#
# COMPACT_ATOMS: atom_id res chain seq x y z
N MET A 1 8.36 -20.11 -20.41
CA MET A 1 8.96 -18.89 -19.87
C MET A 1 7.84 -17.94 -19.47
N LEU A 2 7.70 -17.67 -18.19
CA LEU A 2 6.65 -16.78 -17.66
C LEU A 2 7.27 -15.45 -17.25
N PHE A 3 6.61 -14.36 -17.63
CA PHE A 3 7.01 -13.02 -17.26
C PHE A 3 6.23 -12.58 -16.03
N PHE A 4 6.94 -12.07 -15.01
CA PHE A 4 6.33 -11.52 -13.82
C PHE A 4 6.04 -10.04 -14.01
N SER A 5 4.92 -9.55 -13.41
CA SER A 5 4.41 -8.18 -13.63
C SER A 5 5.46 -7.10 -13.34
N GLY A 6 5.55 -6.13 -14.22
CA GLY A 6 6.54 -5.04 -14.15
C GLY A 6 7.62 -5.12 -15.21
N ILE A 7 7.66 -6.20 -16.01
CA ILE A 7 8.63 -6.35 -17.06
C ILE A 7 8.04 -5.89 -18.38
N THR A 8 8.42 -4.72 -18.80
CA THR A 8 8.31 -4.32 -20.19
C THR A 8 9.52 -4.93 -20.94
N TYR A 9 9.22 -5.81 -21.88
CA TYR A 9 10.25 -6.34 -22.78
C TYR A 9 10.82 -5.16 -23.58
N LYS A 10 12.00 -4.72 -23.20
CA LYS A 10 12.82 -3.87 -24.08
C LYS A 10 13.97 -4.71 -24.58
N GLU A 11 14.03 -4.92 -25.88
CA GLU A 11 15.21 -5.50 -26.53
C GLU A 11 16.45 -4.75 -26.04
N GLY A 12 17.38 -5.49 -25.44
CA GLY A 12 18.65 -4.94 -24.95
C GLY A 12 18.78 -4.74 -23.44
N GLN A 13 17.78 -5.06 -22.64
CA GLN A 13 17.96 -5.08 -21.18
C GLN A 13 18.58 -6.42 -20.73
N ILE A 14 19.88 -6.35 -20.43
CA ILE A 14 20.73 -7.48 -20.01
C ILE A 14 20.56 -7.81 -18.51
N MET A 15 19.69 -7.12 -17.78
CA MET A 15 19.60 -7.15 -16.32
C MET A 15 18.41 -7.95 -15.77
N SER A 16 17.74 -8.76 -16.58
CA SER A 16 16.65 -9.61 -16.08
C SER A 16 17.20 -10.89 -15.47
N ASN A 17 16.84 -11.15 -14.22
CA ASN A 17 17.17 -12.39 -13.53
C ASN A 17 16.26 -13.52 -14.01
N LYS A 18 16.86 -14.67 -14.29
CA LYS A 18 16.11 -15.90 -14.54
C LYS A 18 16.07 -16.71 -13.26
N ILE A 19 14.87 -16.93 -12.74
CA ILE A 19 14.67 -17.60 -11.47
C ILE A 19 13.84 -18.86 -11.71
N LYS A 20 14.34 -19.98 -11.25
CA LYS A 20 13.61 -21.24 -11.29
C LYS A 20 12.72 -21.33 -10.05
N LEU A 21 11.42 -21.40 -10.28
CA LEU A 21 10.41 -21.35 -9.21
C LEU A 21 9.48 -22.55 -9.32
N SER A 22 9.29 -23.27 -8.22
CA SER A 22 8.30 -24.34 -8.14
C SER A 22 7.00 -23.80 -7.59
N VAL A 23 5.93 -23.90 -8.37
CA VAL A 23 4.59 -23.46 -7.99
C VAL A 23 3.60 -24.57 -8.33
N GLY A 24 2.82 -24.99 -7.33
CA GLY A 24 1.84 -26.06 -7.52
C GLY A 24 2.45 -27.40 -7.94
N GLY A 25 3.70 -27.65 -7.60
CA GLY A 25 4.42 -28.87 -7.97
C GLY A 25 5.03 -28.84 -9.39
N ILE A 26 4.92 -27.73 -10.10
CA ILE A 26 5.46 -27.54 -11.45
C ILE A 26 6.56 -26.49 -11.39
N GLU A 27 7.68 -26.78 -12.06
CA GLU A 27 8.79 -25.82 -12.16
C GLU A 27 8.56 -24.83 -13.29
N TYR A 28 8.72 -23.55 -12.99
CA TYR A 28 8.64 -22.46 -13.95
C TYR A 28 9.93 -21.66 -13.96
N MET A 29 10.30 -21.20 -15.14
CA MET A 29 11.38 -20.23 -15.28
C MET A 29 10.76 -18.82 -15.32
N VAL A 30 11.01 -18.05 -14.27
CA VAL A 30 10.49 -16.68 -14.14
C VAL A 30 11.60 -15.71 -14.50
N VAL A 31 11.29 -14.81 -15.43
CA VAL A 31 12.20 -13.73 -15.84
C VAL A 31 11.66 -12.42 -15.25
N THR A 32 12.48 -11.77 -14.43
CA THR A 32 12.06 -10.56 -13.71
C THR A 32 13.26 -9.68 -13.38
N ASP A 33 13.01 -8.40 -13.25
CA ASP A 33 13.97 -7.42 -12.71
C ASP A 33 13.92 -7.36 -11.17
N ASP A 34 12.92 -8.02 -10.56
CA ASP A 34 12.80 -8.08 -9.12
C ASP A 34 13.90 -8.93 -8.49
N ASP A 35 14.16 -8.66 -7.22
CA ASP A 35 15.11 -9.43 -6.43
C ASP A 35 14.65 -10.89 -6.28
N GLU A 36 15.57 -11.84 -6.37
CA GLU A 36 15.30 -13.27 -6.23
C GLU A 36 14.59 -13.59 -4.91
N ALA A 37 14.98 -12.96 -3.81
CA ALA A 37 14.37 -13.15 -2.51
C ALA A 37 12.88 -12.75 -2.52
N GLN A 38 12.56 -11.66 -3.20
CA GLN A 38 11.17 -11.18 -3.36
C GLN A 38 10.33 -12.17 -4.17
N VAL A 39 10.87 -12.65 -5.28
CA VAL A 39 10.18 -13.62 -6.14
C VAL A 39 9.93 -14.94 -5.41
N ARG A 40 10.90 -15.42 -4.65
CA ARG A 40 10.75 -16.62 -3.84
C ARG A 40 9.72 -16.47 -2.73
N LYS A 41 9.68 -15.31 -2.11
CA LYS A 41 8.66 -14.96 -1.10
C LYS A 41 7.25 -14.98 -1.69
N VAL A 42 7.08 -14.38 -2.86
CA VAL A 42 5.79 -14.38 -3.58
C VAL A 42 5.39 -15.79 -3.99
N GLY A 43 6.34 -16.57 -4.51
CA GLY A 43 6.12 -17.97 -4.88
C GLY A 43 5.70 -18.83 -3.70
N ALA A 44 6.33 -18.65 -2.55
CA ALA A 44 5.98 -19.36 -1.31
C ALA A 44 4.56 -18.99 -0.84
N ARG A 45 4.20 -17.73 -0.92
CA ARG A 45 2.84 -17.26 -0.59
C ARG A 45 1.81 -17.87 -1.54
N LEU A 46 2.09 -17.89 -2.83
CA LEU A 46 1.20 -18.50 -3.82
C LEU A 46 1.02 -20.00 -3.56
N ASN A 47 2.08 -20.72 -3.27
CA ASN A 47 2.02 -22.14 -2.93
C ASN A 47 1.15 -22.38 -1.69
N ALA A 48 1.27 -21.56 -0.65
CA ALA A 48 0.45 -21.65 0.55
C ALA A 48 -1.04 -21.45 0.24
N GLU A 49 -1.38 -20.48 -0.59
CA GLU A 49 -2.77 -20.23 -0.99
C GLU A 49 -3.33 -21.35 -1.87
N LEU A 50 -2.53 -21.90 -2.79
CA LEU A 50 -2.91 -23.06 -3.59
C LEU A 50 -3.19 -24.29 -2.73
N ASP A 51 -2.33 -24.57 -1.78
CA ASP A 51 -2.49 -25.69 -0.85
C ASP A 51 -3.75 -25.53 0.02
N LYS A 52 -3.98 -24.34 0.51
CA LYS A 52 -5.18 -24.01 1.28
C LYS A 52 -6.46 -24.25 0.48
N THR A 53 -6.50 -23.78 -0.76
CA THR A 53 -7.65 -23.97 -1.66
C THR A 53 -7.84 -25.46 -1.98
N LYS A 54 -6.77 -26.17 -2.24
CA LYS A 54 -6.81 -27.63 -2.53
C LYS A 54 -7.32 -28.42 -1.33
N LYS A 55 -6.86 -28.12 -0.12
CA LYS A 55 -7.32 -28.78 1.10
C LYS A 55 -8.80 -28.53 1.39
N ALA A 56 -9.27 -27.31 1.12
CA ALA A 56 -10.69 -26.97 1.28
C ALA A 56 -11.58 -27.68 0.26
N ASN A 57 -11.04 -27.99 -0.93
CA ASN A 57 -11.79 -28.57 -2.05
C ASN A 57 -10.97 -29.69 -2.72
N PRO A 58 -10.82 -30.88 -2.07
CA PRO A 58 -9.93 -31.93 -2.57
C PRO A 58 -10.31 -32.51 -3.93
N SER A 59 -11.60 -32.40 -4.31
CA SER A 59 -12.13 -32.94 -5.57
C SER A 59 -11.91 -32.06 -6.79
N LEU A 60 -11.42 -30.83 -6.59
CA LEU A 60 -11.22 -29.89 -7.70
C LEU A 60 -9.96 -30.20 -8.50
N SER A 61 -10.04 -30.01 -9.80
CA SER A 61 -8.87 -30.08 -10.68
C SER A 61 -7.87 -28.96 -10.37
N THR A 62 -6.64 -29.17 -10.77
CA THR A 62 -5.57 -28.16 -10.59
C THR A 62 -5.92 -26.83 -11.20
N THR A 63 -6.55 -26.83 -12.39
CA THR A 63 -7.00 -25.60 -13.05
C THR A 63 -8.05 -24.85 -12.23
N LYS A 64 -9.04 -25.57 -11.70
CA LYS A 64 -10.07 -24.95 -10.86
C LYS A 64 -9.51 -24.42 -9.55
N VAL A 65 -8.58 -25.14 -8.95
CA VAL A 65 -7.86 -24.67 -7.75
C VAL A 65 -7.10 -23.37 -8.05
N ALA A 66 -6.40 -23.32 -9.16
CA ALA A 66 -5.67 -22.11 -9.58
C ALA A 66 -6.61 -20.93 -9.80
N VAL A 67 -7.74 -21.12 -10.46
CA VAL A 67 -8.73 -20.06 -10.71
C VAL A 67 -9.35 -19.56 -9.40
N LEU A 68 -9.74 -20.46 -8.50
CA LEU A 68 -10.31 -20.08 -7.20
C LEU A 68 -9.29 -19.34 -6.33
N THR A 69 -8.05 -19.78 -6.35
CA THR A 69 -6.96 -19.09 -5.64
C THR A 69 -6.75 -17.69 -6.19
N ALA A 70 -6.72 -17.56 -7.51
CA ALA A 70 -6.60 -16.25 -8.17
C ALA A 70 -7.77 -15.32 -7.83
N LEU A 71 -9.01 -15.83 -7.82
CA LEU A 71 -10.18 -15.05 -7.41
C LEU A 71 -10.07 -14.55 -5.98
N GLY A 72 -9.64 -15.41 -5.05
CA GLY A 72 -9.44 -15.04 -3.66
C GLY A 72 -8.37 -13.95 -3.50
N MET A 73 -7.26 -14.08 -4.22
CA MET A 73 -6.18 -13.10 -4.19
C MET A 73 -6.59 -11.75 -4.79
N CYS A 74 -7.37 -11.77 -5.86
CA CYS A 74 -7.94 -10.55 -6.46
C CYS A 74 -8.91 -9.85 -5.50
N ASP A 75 -9.75 -10.61 -4.82
CA ASP A 75 -10.68 -10.07 -3.82
C ASP A 75 -9.93 -9.42 -2.64
N GLU A 76 -8.90 -10.07 -2.14
CA GLU A 76 -8.04 -9.51 -1.09
C GLU A 76 -7.33 -8.22 -1.56
N LEU A 77 -6.86 -8.22 -2.80
CA LEU A 77 -6.22 -7.03 -3.38
C LEU A 77 -7.19 -5.86 -3.46
N GLU A 78 -8.41 -6.07 -3.96
CA GLU A 78 -9.44 -5.02 -4.02
C GLU A 78 -9.82 -4.48 -2.64
N LYS A 79 -9.93 -5.37 -1.65
CA LYS A 79 -10.19 -4.95 -0.27
C LYS A 79 -9.06 -4.10 0.28
N SER A 80 -7.82 -4.52 0.04
CA SER A 80 -6.63 -3.79 0.46
C SER A 80 -6.54 -2.41 -0.22
N GLU A 81 -6.86 -2.33 -1.50
CA GLU A 81 -6.89 -1.05 -2.23
C GLU A 81 -7.93 -0.10 -1.67
N ARG A 82 -9.12 -0.60 -1.33
CA ARG A 82 -10.18 0.21 -0.67
C ARG A 82 -9.74 0.70 0.70
N GLU A 83 -9.11 -0.15 1.50
CA GLU A 83 -8.58 0.24 2.80
C GLU A 83 -7.49 1.30 2.66
N CYS A 84 -6.59 1.16 1.70
CA CYS A 84 -5.57 2.16 1.40
C CYS A 84 -6.19 3.51 1.03
N GLU A 85 -7.23 3.51 0.19
CA GLU A 85 -7.93 4.74 -0.19
C GLU A 85 -8.61 5.40 1.01
N GLN A 86 -9.28 4.61 1.86
CA GLN A 86 -9.87 5.13 3.10
C GLN A 86 -8.84 5.73 4.03
N LEU A 87 -7.69 5.07 4.20
CA LEU A 87 -6.59 5.58 5.01
C LEU A 87 -6.00 6.87 4.44
N ARG A 88 -5.87 6.97 3.12
CA ARG A 88 -5.43 8.21 2.46
C ARG A 88 -6.40 9.36 2.71
N LEU A 89 -7.71 9.10 2.62
CA LEU A 89 -8.73 10.10 2.90
C LEU A 89 -8.71 10.53 4.37
N GLN A 90 -8.56 9.58 5.30
CA GLN A 90 -8.43 9.87 6.72
C GLN A 90 -7.18 10.70 7.02
N LEU A 91 -6.06 10.35 6.40
CA LEU A 91 -4.81 11.08 6.54
C LEU A 91 -4.94 12.51 6.01
N LYS A 92 -5.53 12.67 4.82
CA LYS A 92 -5.79 13.98 4.22
C LYS A 92 -6.63 14.85 5.15
N LYS A 93 -7.72 14.29 5.69
CA LYS A 93 -8.59 14.98 6.64
C LYS A 93 -7.85 15.36 7.92
N ALA A 94 -7.06 14.45 8.49
CA ALA A 94 -6.27 14.72 9.67
C ALA A 94 -5.24 15.83 9.45
N VAL A 95 -4.60 15.86 8.29
CA VAL A 95 -3.66 16.93 7.91
C VAL A 95 -4.39 18.27 7.77
N GLU A 96 -5.54 18.30 7.10
CA GLU A 96 -6.36 19.50 6.94
C GLU A 96 -6.86 20.02 8.30
N ASP A 97 -7.36 19.15 9.17
CA ASP A 97 -7.82 19.49 10.51
C ASP A 97 -6.66 20.03 11.37
N SER A 98 -5.48 19.44 11.27
CA SER A 98 -4.28 19.91 11.98
C SER A 98 -3.84 21.28 11.50
N ALA A 99 -3.85 21.54 10.19
CA ALA A 99 -3.54 22.84 9.62
C ALA A 99 -4.54 23.90 10.03
N CYS A 100 -5.84 23.58 10.06
CA CYS A 100 -6.92 24.45 10.49
C CYS A 100 -6.77 24.81 11.98
N THR A 101 -6.52 23.83 12.84
CA THR A 101 -6.30 24.05 14.28
C THR A 101 -5.08 24.95 14.51
N ARG A 102 -4.01 24.76 13.76
CA ARG A 102 -2.81 25.59 13.83
C ARG A 102 -3.09 27.04 13.44
N PHE A 103 -3.84 27.23 12.36
CA PHE A 103 -4.26 28.55 11.87
C PHE A 103 -5.13 29.28 12.92
N ASP A 104 -6.12 28.60 13.48
CA ASP A 104 -7.00 29.15 14.53
C ASP A 104 -6.19 29.52 15.77
N GLY A 105 -5.22 28.71 16.14
CA GLY A 105 -4.32 28.98 17.26
C GLY A 105 -3.45 30.22 17.04
N GLU A 106 -2.93 30.40 15.85
CA GLU A 106 -2.13 31.58 15.47
C GLU A 106 -2.98 32.85 15.45
N GLU A 107 -4.20 32.79 14.93
CA GLU A 107 -5.13 33.91 14.92
C GLU A 107 -5.52 34.33 16.34
N ALA A 108 -5.83 33.37 17.22
CA ALA A 108 -6.11 33.64 18.62
C ALA A 108 -4.94 34.28 19.35
N ARG A 109 -3.72 33.85 19.06
CA ARG A 109 -2.49 34.42 19.62
C ARG A 109 -2.30 35.87 19.19
N ARG A 110 -2.51 36.20 17.93
CA ARG A 110 -2.45 37.57 17.41
C ARG A 110 -3.48 38.48 18.09
N GLU A 111 -4.68 37.99 18.31
CA GLU A 111 -5.75 38.75 18.98
C GLU A 111 -5.37 39.04 20.44
N ILE A 112 -4.80 38.07 21.15
CA ILE A 112 -4.29 38.23 22.51
C ILE A 112 -3.20 39.30 22.57
N GLU A 113 -2.26 39.28 21.66
CA GLU A 113 -1.19 40.28 21.57
C GLU A 113 -1.74 41.69 21.33
N ARG A 114 -2.71 41.82 20.44
CA ARG A 114 -3.39 43.09 20.14
C ARG A 114 -4.10 43.66 21.37
N LEU A 115 -4.88 42.83 22.05
CA LEU A 115 -5.62 43.24 23.25
C LEU A 115 -4.67 43.59 24.41
N THR A 116 -3.59 42.87 24.57
CA THR A 116 -2.57 43.16 25.59
C THR A 116 -1.93 44.52 25.33
N GLY A 117 -1.64 44.83 24.07
CA GLY A 117 -1.13 46.14 23.66
C GLY A 117 -2.09 47.29 23.97
N GLU A 118 -3.40 47.12 23.70
CA GLU A 118 -4.42 48.10 24.01
C GLU A 118 -4.56 48.34 25.51
N ILE A 119 -4.56 47.29 26.32
CA ILE A 119 -4.62 47.38 27.78
C ILE A 119 -3.43 48.17 28.29
N LYS A 120 -2.23 47.89 27.79
CA LYS A 120 -1.02 48.61 28.20
C LYS A 120 -1.09 50.08 27.84
N ALA A 121 -1.55 50.42 26.66
CA ALA A 121 -1.74 51.80 26.19
C ALA A 121 -2.75 52.56 27.09
N LEU A 122 -3.88 51.93 27.43
CA LEU A 122 -4.93 52.51 28.32
C LEU A 122 -4.39 52.76 29.73
N LYS A 123 -3.61 51.84 30.29
CA LYS A 123 -2.96 52.01 31.58
C LYS A 123 -2.03 53.21 31.60
N GLN A 124 -1.28 53.44 30.54
CA GLN A 124 -0.40 54.58 30.42
C GLN A 124 -1.14 55.91 30.35
N ARG A 125 -2.34 55.96 29.77
CA ARG A 125 -3.16 57.15 29.72
C ARG A 125 -3.76 57.55 31.07
N LEU A 126 -3.95 56.58 31.97
CA LEU A 126 -4.52 56.80 33.28
C LEU A 126 -3.49 57.25 34.34
N GLN A 127 -2.22 57.29 33.97
CA GLN A 127 -1.16 57.78 34.82
C GLN A 127 -0.93 59.30 34.62
#